data_df12e34a3e41ced491b13564f0187ff9
#
_entry.id   df12e34a3e41ced491b13564f0187ff9
#
_cell.length_a   1.000
_cell.length_b   1.000
_cell.length_c   1.000
_cell.angle_alpha   90.00
_cell.angle_beta   90.00
_cell.angle_gamma   90.00
#
_symmetry.space_group_name_H-M   'P 1'
#
loop_
_entity.id
_entity.type
_entity.pdbx_description
1 polymer ?
#
loop_
_entity_poly.entity_id
_entity_poly.type
_entity_poly.pdbx_seq_one_letter_code
_entity_poly.pdbx_strand_id
1 'polypeptide(L)'
;MLQAKLKTGFPPLRIGDLEIPVPVIQGGMAVGISLSGLASAVAREGGVGVIAATAIGMLEADYFENGREANARALSREIRKFRAATTGILGVNIMMAADDFDNLLQTCIQERVDMVFLGAGLPIRGIPVKELRQAGIKVVPIVSSPRAARLIFSYWQKTYADIPDAVVVEGPLAGGHLGFAATELDSKENRLENIVPAVVRELAAFRRKEGSAIPVIAAGGIFSGADIHRFLRMGAAGVQMGTRFVGTRECDAHEGFKQAFVTATRNDIRIIASPVGLPGRALAGEFFDRLKRKVAGPTRCAWKCLRSCQAEKAHYCISLALNAARKGDLQRGFAFAGANAWRVDRIVPVHNLIHSLAAEYGLAVEDLVGRLRGEYEKAQVRIAALRREYARVRDAALAEMKRKYGRLVAEKSECLREELSALQKRLSTIRTEYLAHASRLRAMVTHLSMQ
;
A
#
# COMPACT_ATOMS: atom_id res chain seq x y z
N MET A 1 8.09 27.31 -17.13
CA MET A 1 7.50 26.29 -18.01
C MET A 1 6.62 25.41 -17.14
N LEU A 2 5.29 25.56 -17.24
CA LEU A 2 4.33 24.65 -16.59
C LEU A 2 4.56 23.25 -17.18
N GLN A 3 5.08 22.32 -16.37
CA GLN A 3 5.06 20.90 -16.73
C GLN A 3 3.61 20.51 -17.01
N ALA A 4 3.34 20.05 -18.21
CA ALA A 4 2.06 19.44 -18.56
C ALA A 4 1.79 18.36 -17.52
N LYS A 5 0.78 18.56 -16.65
CA LYS A 5 0.33 17.54 -15.71
C LYS A 5 0.00 16.30 -16.53
N LEU A 6 0.80 15.26 -16.38
CA LEU A 6 0.50 13.96 -16.94
C LEU A 6 -0.90 13.56 -16.48
N LYS A 7 -1.84 13.44 -17.41
CA LYS A 7 -3.14 12.81 -17.13
C LYS A 7 -2.88 11.30 -17.00
N THR A 8 -2.37 10.88 -15.86
CA THR A 8 -2.08 9.46 -15.59
C THR A 8 -3.34 8.61 -15.45
N GLY A 9 -4.51 9.21 -15.38
CA GLY A 9 -5.77 8.51 -15.07
C GLY A 9 -5.89 8.01 -13.63
N PHE A 10 -4.87 8.20 -12.80
CA PHE A 10 -4.93 7.86 -11.39
C PHE A 10 -5.73 8.90 -10.59
N PRO A 11 -6.51 8.48 -9.57
CA PRO A 11 -7.03 9.40 -8.58
C PRO A 11 -5.87 9.93 -7.71
N PRO A 12 -5.84 11.21 -7.34
CA PRO A 12 -4.79 11.74 -6.48
C PRO A 12 -4.90 11.17 -5.06
N LEU A 13 -3.75 10.89 -4.43
CA LEU A 13 -3.66 10.57 -3.01
C LEU A 13 -3.50 11.85 -2.21
N ARG A 14 -4.26 11.99 -1.13
CA ARG A 14 -4.14 13.12 -0.18
C ARG A 14 -3.66 12.63 1.19
N ILE A 15 -2.59 13.24 1.71
CA ILE A 15 -2.07 12.99 3.06
C ILE A 15 -1.92 14.36 3.74
N GLY A 16 -2.82 14.69 4.63
CA GLY A 16 -2.93 16.03 5.17
C GLY A 16 -3.25 17.06 4.06
N ASP A 17 -2.44 18.09 4.00
CA ASP A 17 -2.46 19.14 2.98
C ASP A 17 -1.67 18.79 1.71
N LEU A 18 -0.98 17.64 1.70
CA LEU A 18 -0.22 17.21 0.53
C LEU A 18 -1.16 16.50 -0.47
N GLU A 19 -1.11 16.97 -1.72
CA GLU A 19 -1.75 16.31 -2.86
C GLU A 19 -0.68 15.62 -3.72
N ILE A 20 -0.84 14.31 -3.90
CA ILE A 20 0.08 13.42 -4.58
C ILE A 20 -0.61 12.96 -5.86
N PRO A 21 -0.24 13.49 -7.04
CA PRO A 21 -0.92 13.21 -8.30
C PRO A 21 -0.91 11.74 -8.71
N VAL A 22 0.19 11.03 -8.42
CA VAL A 22 0.34 9.58 -8.65
C VAL A 22 0.30 8.88 -7.30
N PRO A 23 -0.73 8.07 -6.98
CA PRO A 23 -0.93 7.48 -5.66
C PRO A 23 0.05 6.32 -5.39
N VAL A 24 1.31 6.52 -5.76
CA VAL A 24 2.40 5.56 -5.61
C VAL A 24 3.48 6.15 -4.73
N ILE A 25 3.79 5.42 -3.67
CA ILE A 25 4.89 5.71 -2.75
C ILE A 25 6.00 4.70 -3.07
N GLN A 26 7.18 5.17 -3.40
CA GLN A 26 8.33 4.29 -3.51
C GLN A 26 8.76 3.86 -2.11
N GLY A 27 8.73 2.56 -1.82
CA GLY A 27 9.08 2.03 -0.51
C GLY A 27 10.55 2.22 -0.17
N GLY A 28 10.84 2.68 1.03
CA GLY A 28 12.21 2.87 1.50
C GLY A 28 12.99 1.56 1.58
N MET A 29 14.17 1.52 0.95
CA MET A 29 15.08 0.37 0.93
C MET A 29 16.41 0.78 1.56
N ALA A 30 16.69 0.23 2.74
CA ALA A 30 17.80 0.62 3.61
C ALA A 30 19.19 0.39 3.00
N VAL A 31 20.23 0.73 3.75
CA VAL A 31 21.66 0.61 3.42
C VAL A 31 22.07 1.25 2.10
N GLY A 32 21.37 2.32 1.68
CA GLY A 32 21.70 3.07 0.47
C GLY A 32 21.19 2.46 -0.84
N ILE A 33 20.12 1.66 -0.82
CA ILE A 33 19.44 1.16 -2.03
C ILE A 33 18.48 2.23 -2.56
N SER A 34 17.74 2.94 -1.70
CA SER A 34 16.95 4.09 -2.09
C SER A 34 17.50 5.36 -1.45
N LEU A 35 18.12 6.19 -2.26
CA LEU A 35 18.70 7.48 -1.90
C LEU A 35 18.03 8.60 -2.72
N SER A 36 18.72 9.72 -2.84
CA SER A 36 18.23 10.88 -3.59
C SER A 36 18.03 10.62 -5.08
N GLY A 37 18.79 9.71 -5.69
CA GLY A 37 18.66 9.36 -7.11
C GLY A 37 17.29 8.80 -7.43
N LEU A 38 16.95 7.66 -6.80
CA LEU A 38 15.64 7.02 -6.97
C LEU A 38 14.51 7.92 -6.48
N ALA A 39 14.65 8.47 -5.26
CA ALA A 39 13.60 9.26 -4.65
C ALA A 39 13.21 10.49 -5.50
N SER A 40 14.21 11.25 -6.01
CA SER A 40 13.93 12.41 -6.85
C SER A 40 13.31 12.07 -8.19
N ALA A 41 13.67 10.91 -8.76
CA ALA A 41 13.07 10.44 -10.01
C ALA A 41 11.57 10.13 -9.83
N VAL A 42 11.20 9.42 -8.75
CA VAL A 42 9.80 9.12 -8.44
C VAL A 42 9.00 10.39 -8.14
N ALA A 43 9.58 11.31 -7.38
CA ALA A 43 8.93 12.58 -7.05
C ALA A 43 8.69 13.48 -8.26
N ARG A 44 9.59 13.46 -9.26
CA ARG A 44 9.38 14.15 -10.55
C ARG A 44 8.20 13.61 -11.35
N GLU A 45 7.90 12.32 -11.21
CA GLU A 45 6.74 11.69 -11.84
C GLU A 45 5.45 11.86 -11.05
N GLY A 46 5.47 12.66 -9.97
CA GLY A 46 4.28 12.97 -9.17
C GLY A 46 3.92 11.95 -8.09
N GLY A 47 4.76 10.95 -7.85
CA GLY A 47 4.67 10.03 -6.71
C GLY A 47 5.40 10.57 -5.48
N VAL A 48 5.51 9.76 -4.44
CA VAL A 48 6.33 10.06 -3.26
C VAL A 48 7.66 9.34 -3.35
N GLY A 49 8.75 10.12 -3.47
CA GLY A 49 10.10 9.57 -3.40
C GLY A 49 10.54 9.37 -1.95
N VAL A 50 11.15 8.24 -1.63
CA VAL A 50 11.49 7.91 -0.24
C VAL A 50 12.96 7.55 -0.09
N ILE A 51 13.67 8.29 0.76
CA ILE A 51 15.01 7.96 1.21
C ILE A 51 14.91 7.04 2.44
N ALA A 52 15.67 5.95 2.46
CA ALA A 52 15.72 5.07 3.62
C ALA A 52 16.91 5.43 4.52
N ALA A 53 16.61 5.86 5.74
CA ALA A 53 17.61 6.40 6.66
C ALA A 53 18.42 5.32 7.40
N THR A 54 17.86 4.13 7.63
CA THR A 54 18.52 3.09 8.44
C THR A 54 19.82 2.63 7.79
N ALA A 55 20.92 2.76 8.53
CA ALA A 55 22.28 2.45 8.10
C ALA A 55 22.74 3.21 6.82
N ILE A 56 22.17 4.37 6.56
CA ILE A 56 22.56 5.23 5.43
C ILE A 56 24.01 5.70 5.56
N GLY A 57 24.52 5.84 6.77
CA GLY A 57 25.92 6.20 7.06
C GLY A 57 26.94 5.18 6.56
N MET A 58 26.54 3.98 6.13
CA MET A 58 27.45 3.06 5.43
C MET A 58 27.99 3.60 4.11
N LEU A 59 27.52 4.76 3.68
CA LEU A 59 28.09 5.56 2.60
C LEU A 59 29.33 6.37 3.03
N GLU A 60 29.54 6.53 4.34
CA GLU A 60 30.65 7.28 4.94
C GLU A 60 31.80 6.34 5.31
N ALA A 61 33.03 6.82 5.21
CA ALA A 61 34.22 6.03 5.52
C ALA A 61 34.34 5.69 7.00
N ASP A 62 33.87 6.59 7.87
CA ASP A 62 33.95 6.51 9.34
C ASP A 62 32.72 5.88 10.00
N TYR A 63 31.84 5.21 9.23
CA TYR A 63 30.59 4.65 9.74
C TYR A 63 30.73 3.74 10.95
N PHE A 64 31.77 2.91 10.96
CA PHE A 64 31.96 1.94 12.05
C PHE A 64 32.55 2.53 13.33
N GLU A 65 33.11 3.74 13.23
CA GLU A 65 33.67 4.51 14.36
C GLU A 65 32.67 5.54 14.88
N ASN A 66 31.96 6.21 13.97
CA ASN A 66 31.06 7.33 14.24
C ASN A 66 29.67 7.11 13.60
N GLY A 67 29.07 5.92 13.79
CA GLY A 67 27.88 5.49 13.04
C GLY A 67 26.68 6.40 13.15
N ARG A 68 26.43 6.98 14.33
CA ARG A 68 25.30 7.90 14.58
C ARG A 68 25.47 9.21 13.80
N GLU A 69 26.66 9.81 13.87
CA GLU A 69 27.01 11.03 13.16
C GLU A 69 27.10 10.81 11.66
N ALA A 70 27.64 9.66 11.23
CA ALA A 70 27.72 9.26 9.84
C ALA A 70 26.31 9.11 9.22
N ASN A 71 25.35 8.52 9.95
CA ASN A 71 23.97 8.43 9.53
C ASN A 71 23.32 9.80 9.36
N ALA A 72 23.49 10.71 10.32
CA ALA A 72 22.93 12.07 10.23
C ALA A 72 23.53 12.86 9.05
N ARG A 73 24.87 12.82 8.87
CA ARG A 73 25.55 13.50 7.76
C ARG A 73 25.10 12.97 6.40
N ALA A 74 25.06 11.65 6.27
CA ALA A 74 24.64 11.01 5.02
C ALA A 74 23.18 11.32 4.70
N LEU A 75 22.29 11.27 5.70
CA LEU A 75 20.86 11.57 5.53
C LEU A 75 20.66 13.04 5.12
N SER A 76 21.25 13.98 5.82
CA SER A 76 21.20 15.41 5.45
C SER A 76 21.68 15.64 4.03
N ARG A 77 22.82 15.05 3.65
CA ARG A 77 23.36 15.17 2.30
C ARG A 77 22.39 14.66 1.24
N GLU A 78 21.80 13.50 1.45
CA GLU A 78 20.87 12.92 0.48
C GLU A 78 19.54 13.71 0.41
N ILE A 79 19.02 14.22 1.53
CA ILE A 79 17.87 15.13 1.53
C ILE A 79 18.16 16.39 0.71
N ARG A 80 19.32 17.03 0.93
CA ARG A 80 19.72 18.24 0.19
C ARG A 80 19.90 17.97 -1.30
N LYS A 81 20.48 16.83 -1.70
CA LYS A 81 20.56 16.40 -3.10
C LYS A 81 19.17 16.23 -3.71
N PHE A 82 18.24 15.61 -3.00
CA PHE A 82 16.85 15.50 -3.44
C PHE A 82 16.23 16.87 -3.69
N ARG A 83 16.34 17.79 -2.71
CA ARG A 83 15.78 19.15 -2.82
C ARG A 83 16.41 19.96 -3.95
N ALA A 84 17.68 19.74 -4.26
CA ALA A 84 18.34 20.34 -5.42
C ALA A 84 17.85 19.77 -6.75
N ALA A 85 17.40 18.51 -6.77
CA ALA A 85 16.97 17.81 -7.98
C ALA A 85 15.47 18.00 -8.32
N THR A 86 14.62 18.27 -7.32
CA THR A 86 13.16 18.38 -7.51
C THR A 86 12.48 19.13 -6.36
N THR A 87 11.32 19.71 -6.66
CA THR A 87 10.37 20.28 -5.67
C THR A 87 9.27 19.29 -5.29
N GLY A 88 9.37 18.04 -5.75
CA GLY A 88 8.39 17.00 -5.46
C GLY A 88 8.41 16.54 -3.99
N ILE A 89 7.54 15.62 -3.64
CA ILE A 89 7.30 15.19 -2.25
C ILE A 89 8.34 14.17 -1.82
N LEU A 90 9.01 14.48 -0.69
CA LEU A 90 10.04 13.65 -0.06
C LEU A 90 9.52 12.97 1.20
N GLY A 91 9.57 11.64 1.21
CA GLY A 91 9.46 10.84 2.42
C GLY A 91 10.82 10.34 2.92
N VAL A 92 10.92 10.09 4.22
CA VAL A 92 12.06 9.38 4.81
C VAL A 92 11.54 8.17 5.58
N ASN A 93 12.05 6.99 5.26
CA ASN A 93 11.73 5.77 5.99
C ASN A 93 12.73 5.53 7.11
N ILE A 94 12.25 5.36 8.34
CA ILE A 94 13.05 5.13 9.53
C ILE A 94 12.54 3.88 10.26
N MET A 95 13.42 2.96 10.59
CA MET A 95 13.08 1.81 11.43
C MET A 95 13.04 2.22 12.90
N MET A 96 11.91 1.96 13.58
CA MET A 96 11.79 2.15 15.05
C MET A 96 12.84 1.35 15.83
N ALA A 97 13.29 0.22 15.26
CA ALA A 97 14.32 -0.63 15.84
C ALA A 97 15.76 -0.10 15.65
N ALA A 98 15.97 1.00 14.91
CA ALA A 98 17.30 1.61 14.81
C ALA A 98 17.74 2.16 16.17
N ASP A 99 19.01 1.98 16.50
CA ASP A 99 19.55 2.45 17.77
C ASP A 99 19.57 3.98 17.84
N ASP A 100 19.84 4.61 16.72
CA ASP A 100 19.89 6.07 16.51
C ASP A 100 18.59 6.65 15.93
N PHE A 101 17.45 6.00 16.16
CA PHE A 101 16.12 6.43 15.67
C PHE A 101 15.84 7.92 15.96
N ASP A 102 16.09 8.36 17.17
CA ASP A 102 15.92 9.74 17.62
C ASP A 102 16.77 10.74 16.81
N ASN A 103 18.03 10.41 16.56
CA ASN A 103 18.95 11.23 15.78
C ASN A 103 18.53 11.34 14.31
N LEU A 104 18.11 10.23 13.70
CA LEU A 104 17.58 10.22 12.33
C LEU A 104 16.28 11.03 12.21
N LEU A 105 15.38 10.91 13.18
CA LEU A 105 14.14 11.67 13.19
C LEU A 105 14.40 13.17 13.39
N GLN A 106 15.34 13.52 14.27
CA GLN A 106 15.77 14.90 14.47
C GLN A 106 16.39 15.50 13.19
N THR A 107 17.17 14.71 12.45
CA THR A 107 17.72 15.13 11.15
C THR A 107 16.58 15.43 10.15
N CYS A 108 15.53 14.58 10.12
CA CYS A 108 14.34 14.84 9.28
C CYS A 108 13.63 16.15 9.66
N ILE A 109 13.54 16.46 10.96
CA ILE A 109 12.94 17.71 11.46
C ILE A 109 13.77 18.91 11.02
N GLN A 110 15.09 18.85 11.19
CA GLN A 110 16.01 19.93 10.80
C GLN A 110 16.00 20.21 9.30
N GLU A 111 15.99 19.16 8.48
CA GLU A 111 15.97 19.26 7.01
C GLU A 111 14.54 19.42 6.43
N ARG A 112 13.50 19.46 7.29
CA ARG A 112 12.09 19.69 6.93
C ARG A 112 11.62 18.82 5.79
N VAL A 113 11.72 17.49 5.95
CA VAL A 113 11.14 16.54 5.00
C VAL A 113 9.61 16.62 4.98
N ASP A 114 8.95 16.22 3.92
CA ASP A 114 7.48 16.34 3.83
C ASP A 114 6.78 15.28 4.68
N MET A 115 7.36 14.07 4.80
CA MET A 115 6.79 13.00 5.61
C MET A 115 7.84 12.00 6.11
N VAL A 116 7.48 11.29 7.18
CA VAL A 116 8.26 10.17 7.72
C VAL A 116 7.42 8.90 7.75
N PHE A 117 8.02 7.79 7.28
CA PHE A 117 7.46 6.45 7.34
C PHE A 117 8.12 5.69 8.48
N LEU A 118 7.36 5.30 9.49
CA LEU A 118 7.86 4.65 10.70
C LEU A 118 7.46 3.18 10.72
N GLY A 119 8.42 2.30 10.52
CA GLY A 119 8.22 0.84 10.48
C GLY A 119 9.16 0.09 11.42
N ALA A 120 9.10 -1.25 11.38
CA ALA A 120 9.89 -2.14 12.25
C ALA A 120 9.73 -1.83 13.74
N GLY A 121 8.48 -1.64 14.18
CA GLY A 121 8.06 -1.31 15.53
C GLY A 121 6.84 -0.40 15.52
N LEU A 122 6.20 -0.23 16.68
CA LEU A 122 5.02 0.61 16.83
C LEU A 122 5.45 2.02 17.30
N PRO A 123 5.19 3.09 16.54
CA PRO A 123 5.54 4.46 16.93
C PRO A 123 4.54 5.02 17.97
N ILE A 124 4.56 4.43 19.17
CA ILE A 124 3.66 4.84 20.27
C ILE A 124 4.36 5.71 21.30
N ARG A 125 5.65 5.49 21.60
CA ARG A 125 6.42 6.25 22.59
C ARG A 125 7.65 6.87 21.97
N GLY A 126 8.10 8.00 22.54
CA GLY A 126 9.33 8.67 22.09
C GLY A 126 9.22 9.36 20.74
N ILE A 127 8.01 9.66 20.29
CA ILE A 127 7.80 10.43 19.05
C ILE A 127 7.62 11.90 19.40
N PRO A 128 8.46 12.81 18.88
CA PRO A 128 8.36 14.24 19.12
C PRO A 128 7.25 14.86 18.25
N VAL A 129 5.99 14.50 18.55
CA VAL A 129 4.83 14.86 17.71
C VAL A 129 4.70 16.38 17.54
N LYS A 130 4.95 17.16 18.62
CA LYS A 130 4.85 18.62 18.56
C LYS A 130 5.86 19.22 17.57
N GLU A 131 7.10 18.76 17.63
CA GLU A 131 8.18 19.23 16.76
C GLU A 131 7.93 18.83 15.30
N LEU A 132 7.46 17.61 15.07
CA LEU A 132 7.08 17.14 13.73
C LEU A 132 5.96 18.01 13.15
N ARG A 133 4.92 18.35 13.95
CA ARG A 133 3.83 19.22 13.51
C ARG A 133 4.30 20.65 13.23
N GLN A 134 5.19 21.19 14.07
CA GLN A 134 5.80 22.51 13.85
C GLN A 134 6.64 22.56 12.57
N ALA A 135 7.32 21.46 12.24
CA ALA A 135 8.06 21.32 10.99
C ALA A 135 7.16 21.03 9.76
N GLY A 136 5.85 20.82 9.95
CA GLY A 136 4.91 20.46 8.87
C GLY A 136 4.99 19.02 8.41
N ILE A 137 5.72 18.15 9.11
CA ILE A 137 6.02 16.77 8.71
C ILE A 137 4.83 15.86 8.96
N LYS A 138 4.43 15.11 7.94
CA LYS A 138 3.39 14.07 8.04
C LYS A 138 3.99 12.78 8.59
N VAL A 139 3.28 12.13 9.50
CA VAL A 139 3.73 10.88 10.11
C VAL A 139 2.87 9.72 9.63
N VAL A 140 3.52 8.72 9.06
CA VAL A 140 2.88 7.55 8.44
C VAL A 140 3.46 6.27 9.05
N PRO A 141 2.79 5.66 10.03
CA PRO A 141 3.20 4.35 10.55
C PRO A 141 3.00 3.24 9.52
N ILE A 142 3.85 2.20 9.59
CA ILE A 142 3.73 0.98 8.83
C ILE A 142 3.26 -0.14 9.76
N VAL A 143 2.16 -0.80 9.41
CA VAL A 143 1.52 -1.86 10.20
C VAL A 143 1.20 -3.08 9.36
N SER A 144 1.06 -4.24 10.00
CA SER A 144 0.68 -5.49 9.33
C SER A 144 -0.68 -6.05 9.83
N SER A 145 -1.41 -5.29 10.64
CA SER A 145 -2.71 -5.74 11.16
C SER A 145 -3.62 -4.57 11.57
N PRO A 146 -4.96 -4.78 11.57
CA PRO A 146 -5.92 -3.80 12.07
C PRO A 146 -5.69 -3.47 13.56
N ARG A 147 -5.31 -4.47 14.37
CA ARG A 147 -5.00 -4.29 15.79
C ARG A 147 -3.84 -3.32 16.01
N ALA A 148 -2.77 -3.44 15.23
CA ALA A 148 -1.62 -2.53 15.32
C ALA A 148 -2.02 -1.09 14.93
N ALA A 149 -2.82 -0.93 13.88
CA ALA A 149 -3.35 0.37 13.47
C ALA A 149 -4.17 1.00 14.61
N ARG A 150 -5.17 0.28 15.14
CA ARG A 150 -5.98 0.74 16.30
C ARG A 150 -5.11 1.17 17.46
N LEU A 151 -4.14 0.35 17.86
CA LEU A 151 -3.26 0.63 19.00
C LEU A 151 -2.51 1.95 18.83
N ILE A 152 -1.90 2.18 17.66
CA ILE A 152 -1.16 3.40 17.37
C ILE A 152 -2.10 4.62 17.41
N PHE A 153 -3.21 4.58 16.68
CA PHE A 153 -4.13 5.71 16.57
C PHE A 153 -4.79 6.04 17.93
N SER A 154 -5.23 5.04 18.68
CA SER A 154 -5.80 5.23 20.03
C SER A 154 -4.78 5.81 21.01
N TYR A 155 -3.52 5.31 20.96
CA TYR A 155 -2.45 5.83 21.80
C TYR A 155 -2.14 7.29 21.49
N TRP A 156 -1.99 7.63 20.20
CA TRP A 156 -1.70 8.98 19.75
C TRP A 156 -2.82 9.94 20.14
N GLN A 157 -4.07 9.57 19.89
CA GLN A 157 -5.23 10.38 20.27
C GLN A 157 -5.26 10.66 21.76
N LYS A 158 -5.01 9.63 22.59
CA LYS A 158 -5.03 9.75 24.05
C LYS A 158 -3.83 10.55 24.60
N THR A 159 -2.64 10.30 24.05
CA THR A 159 -1.38 10.80 24.64
C THR A 159 -0.96 12.15 24.06
N TYR A 160 -1.15 12.33 22.76
CA TYR A 160 -0.67 13.52 22.04
C TYR A 160 -1.82 14.45 21.61
N ALA A 161 -3.09 14.08 21.85
CA ALA A 161 -4.28 14.76 21.32
C ALA A 161 -4.18 14.97 19.77
N ASP A 162 -3.56 14.02 19.11
CA ASP A 162 -3.25 14.01 17.68
C ASP A 162 -3.38 12.59 17.13
N ILE A 163 -3.38 12.43 15.81
CA ILE A 163 -3.37 11.13 15.14
C ILE A 163 -2.37 11.15 13.97
N PRO A 164 -1.84 9.98 13.55
CA PRO A 164 -1.02 9.89 12.34
C PRO A 164 -1.75 10.37 11.08
N ASP A 165 -1.02 10.86 10.08
CA ASP A 165 -1.59 11.48 8.87
C ASP A 165 -2.12 10.46 7.86
N ALA A 166 -1.55 9.26 7.86
CA ALA A 166 -1.93 8.11 7.03
C ALA A 166 -1.40 6.84 7.69
N VAL A 167 -1.65 5.68 7.10
CA VAL A 167 -1.06 4.41 7.51
C VAL A 167 -0.69 3.57 6.29
N VAL A 168 0.49 2.97 6.29
CA VAL A 168 0.87 1.91 5.35
C VAL A 168 0.50 0.56 5.95
N VAL A 169 -0.20 -0.26 5.18
CA VAL A 169 -0.56 -1.64 5.53
C VAL A 169 0.32 -2.57 4.71
N GLU A 170 1.27 -3.22 5.38
CA GLU A 170 2.21 -4.12 4.75
C GLU A 170 1.74 -5.57 4.90
N GLY A 171 1.48 -6.22 3.75
CA GLY A 171 1.06 -7.63 3.67
C GLY A 171 2.23 -8.61 3.64
N PRO A 172 1.93 -9.92 3.75
CA PRO A 172 2.93 -10.98 3.86
C PRO A 172 3.77 -11.19 2.58
N LEU A 173 3.38 -10.61 1.45
CA LEU A 173 4.14 -10.68 0.19
C LEU A 173 5.22 -9.59 0.05
N ALA A 174 5.43 -8.78 1.09
CA ALA A 174 6.48 -7.77 1.12
C ALA A 174 7.88 -8.39 1.07
N GLY A 175 8.86 -7.58 0.70
CA GLY A 175 10.29 -7.88 0.85
C GLY A 175 10.84 -7.30 2.15
N GLY A 176 11.97 -7.79 2.60
CA GLY A 176 12.54 -7.37 3.88
C GLY A 176 12.00 -8.15 5.06
N HIS A 177 12.08 -7.57 6.24
CA HIS A 177 11.53 -8.16 7.46
C HIS A 177 10.01 -8.11 7.44
N LEU A 178 9.37 -9.21 7.82
CA LEU A 178 7.91 -9.36 7.76
C LEU A 178 7.31 -9.22 9.16
N GLY A 179 6.20 -8.49 9.26
CA GLY A 179 5.45 -8.29 10.51
C GLY A 179 4.53 -9.44 10.88
N PHE A 180 4.82 -10.66 10.42
CA PHE A 180 4.06 -11.89 10.63
C PHE A 180 4.99 -12.99 11.12
N ALA A 181 4.47 -13.97 11.85
CA ALA A 181 5.21 -15.20 12.11
C ALA A 181 5.40 -15.99 10.80
N ALA A 182 6.48 -16.75 10.69
CA ALA A 182 6.78 -17.52 9.48
C ALA A 182 5.65 -18.51 9.10
N THR A 183 4.99 -19.08 10.12
CA THR A 183 3.85 -19.99 9.98
C THR A 183 2.55 -19.33 9.52
N GLU A 184 2.47 -18.00 9.58
CA GLU A 184 1.27 -17.22 9.28
C GLU A 184 1.31 -16.54 7.91
N LEU A 185 2.45 -16.66 7.18
CA LEU A 185 2.66 -15.96 5.92
C LEU A 185 1.69 -16.39 4.81
N ASP A 186 1.27 -17.66 4.82
CA ASP A 186 0.35 -18.20 3.82
C ASP A 186 -1.11 -18.21 4.27
N SER A 187 -1.40 -17.72 5.50
CA SER A 187 -2.77 -17.62 6.01
C SER A 187 -3.63 -16.73 5.14
N LYS A 188 -4.87 -17.15 4.91
CA LYS A 188 -5.83 -16.36 4.12
C LYS A 188 -6.17 -15.04 4.81
N GLU A 189 -6.25 -15.06 6.15
CA GLU A 189 -6.56 -13.91 6.99
C GLU A 189 -5.52 -12.80 6.84
N ASN A 190 -4.25 -13.20 6.64
CA ASN A 190 -3.13 -12.29 6.48
C ASN A 190 -2.92 -11.80 5.04
N ARG A 191 -3.74 -12.22 4.09
CA ARG A 191 -3.67 -11.66 2.73
C ARG A 191 -3.98 -10.17 2.75
N LEU A 192 -3.23 -9.40 1.97
CA LEU A 192 -3.36 -7.95 1.92
C LEU A 192 -4.79 -7.53 1.54
N GLU A 193 -5.47 -8.33 0.71
CA GLU A 193 -6.87 -8.17 0.30
C GLU A 193 -7.86 -8.21 1.49
N ASN A 194 -7.50 -8.89 2.56
CA ASN A 194 -8.30 -8.96 3.78
C ASN A 194 -7.89 -7.91 4.81
N ILE A 195 -6.58 -7.66 4.94
CA ILE A 195 -6.06 -6.70 5.93
C ILE A 195 -6.41 -5.26 5.56
N VAL A 196 -6.28 -4.86 4.29
CA VAL A 196 -6.54 -3.47 3.86
C VAL A 196 -7.98 -3.05 4.16
N PRO A 197 -9.03 -3.75 3.73
CA PRO A 197 -10.40 -3.37 4.09
C PRO A 197 -10.67 -3.41 5.60
N ALA A 198 -10.02 -4.32 6.33
CA ALA A 198 -10.16 -4.39 7.78
C ALA A 198 -9.54 -3.18 8.49
N VAL A 199 -8.36 -2.70 8.02
CA VAL A 199 -7.74 -1.47 8.54
C VAL A 199 -8.58 -0.24 8.16
N VAL A 200 -9.12 -0.16 6.95
CA VAL A 200 -10.03 0.92 6.54
C VAL A 200 -11.23 1.02 7.47
N ARG A 201 -11.89 -0.13 7.77
CA ARG A 201 -13.01 -0.16 8.73
C ARG A 201 -12.58 0.22 10.15
N GLU A 202 -11.42 -0.28 10.58
CA GLU A 202 -10.88 0.00 11.91
C GLU A 202 -10.62 1.49 12.12
N LEU A 203 -10.06 2.15 11.12
CA LEU A 203 -9.73 3.57 11.17
C LEU A 203 -10.92 4.50 10.87
N ALA A 204 -12.05 3.98 10.45
CA ALA A 204 -13.27 4.78 10.22
C ALA A 204 -13.77 5.53 11.46
N ALA A 205 -13.43 5.04 12.66
CA ALA A 205 -13.74 5.71 13.92
C ALA A 205 -12.85 6.93 14.19
N PHE A 206 -11.69 7.02 13.54
CA PHE A 206 -10.75 8.13 13.68
C PHE A 206 -10.96 9.14 12.56
N ARG A 207 -11.02 10.40 12.91
CA ARG A 207 -11.16 11.51 11.97
C ARG A 207 -10.11 12.56 12.25
N ARG A 208 -9.59 13.17 11.21
CA ARG A 208 -8.76 14.35 11.33
C ARG A 208 -9.61 15.54 11.81
N LYS A 209 -8.96 16.61 12.28
CA LYS A 209 -9.67 17.81 12.79
C LYS A 209 -10.63 18.40 11.75
N GLU A 210 -10.27 18.32 10.48
CA GLU A 210 -11.10 18.72 9.33
C GLU A 210 -12.18 17.69 8.93
N GLY A 211 -12.34 16.61 9.68
CA GLY A 211 -13.34 15.56 9.43
C GLY A 211 -13.00 14.55 8.33
N SER A 212 -11.85 14.69 7.65
CA SER A 212 -11.43 13.78 6.58
C SER A 212 -11.06 12.38 7.10
N ALA A 213 -11.25 11.36 6.25
CA ALA A 213 -10.85 9.99 6.54
C ALA A 213 -9.32 9.86 6.56
N ILE A 214 -8.82 8.86 7.31
CA ILE A 214 -7.39 8.52 7.35
C ILE A 214 -7.04 7.73 6.08
N PRO A 215 -6.09 8.20 5.24
CA PRO A 215 -5.64 7.45 4.07
C PRO A 215 -4.95 6.15 4.47
N VAL A 216 -5.37 5.03 3.86
CA VAL A 216 -4.75 3.73 4.01
C VAL A 216 -3.97 3.41 2.73
N ILE A 217 -2.69 3.11 2.85
CA ILE A 217 -1.78 2.82 1.74
C ILE A 217 -1.48 1.32 1.76
N ALA A 218 -1.80 0.62 0.67
CA ALA A 218 -1.52 -0.81 0.56
C ALA A 218 -0.06 -1.07 0.16
N ALA A 219 0.61 -2.06 0.79
CA ALA A 219 1.98 -2.43 0.51
C ALA A 219 2.20 -3.95 0.57
N GLY A 220 3.17 -4.45 -0.19
CA GLY A 220 3.54 -5.87 -0.20
C GLY A 220 2.83 -6.68 -1.27
N GLY A 221 3.59 -7.10 -2.28
CA GLY A 221 3.10 -7.89 -3.41
C GLY A 221 2.48 -7.10 -4.56
N ILE A 222 2.37 -5.79 -4.47
CA ILE A 222 1.84 -4.92 -5.53
C ILE A 222 2.93 -4.74 -6.59
N PHE A 223 2.60 -4.98 -7.86
CA PHE A 223 3.56 -4.98 -8.95
C PHE A 223 3.09 -4.26 -10.21
N SER A 224 1.81 -4.29 -10.52
CA SER A 224 1.20 -3.78 -11.76
C SER A 224 0.17 -2.68 -11.50
N GLY A 225 -0.20 -1.93 -12.55
CA GLY A 225 -1.31 -0.97 -12.50
C GLY A 225 -2.65 -1.64 -12.18
N ALA A 226 -2.85 -2.88 -12.61
CA ALA A 226 -4.03 -3.67 -12.24
C ALA A 226 -4.07 -3.99 -10.73
N ASP A 227 -2.90 -4.24 -10.10
CA ASP A 227 -2.83 -4.39 -8.64
C ASP A 227 -3.19 -3.07 -7.94
N ILE A 228 -2.68 -1.93 -8.44
CA ILE A 228 -3.04 -0.61 -7.91
C ILE A 228 -4.56 -0.43 -7.97
N HIS A 229 -5.17 -0.63 -9.13
CA HIS A 229 -6.62 -0.54 -9.30
C HIS A 229 -7.36 -1.44 -8.31
N ARG A 230 -6.93 -2.69 -8.14
CA ARG A 230 -7.54 -3.64 -7.21
C ARG A 230 -7.56 -3.12 -5.78
N PHE A 231 -6.44 -2.61 -5.26
CA PHE A 231 -6.36 -2.13 -3.88
C PHE A 231 -7.07 -0.79 -3.67
N LEU A 232 -7.04 0.12 -4.63
CA LEU A 232 -7.85 1.35 -4.56
C LEU A 232 -9.35 1.02 -4.47
N ARG A 233 -9.84 0.04 -5.21
CA ARG A 233 -11.23 -0.45 -5.10
C ARG A 233 -11.55 -1.09 -3.75
N MET A 234 -10.57 -1.61 -3.04
CA MET A 234 -10.73 -2.17 -1.69
C MET A 234 -10.69 -1.11 -0.59
N GLY A 235 -10.57 0.18 -0.96
CA GLY A 235 -10.57 1.32 -0.03
C GLY A 235 -9.18 1.82 0.34
N ALA A 236 -8.11 1.32 -0.28
CA ALA A 236 -6.82 1.99 -0.18
C ALA A 236 -6.86 3.34 -0.90
N ALA A 237 -6.17 4.33 -0.36
CA ALA A 237 -6.02 5.66 -0.98
C ALA A 237 -4.80 5.74 -1.91
N GLY A 238 -3.87 4.80 -1.77
CA GLY A 238 -2.65 4.69 -2.57
C GLY A 238 -1.93 3.37 -2.30
N VAL A 239 -0.77 3.20 -2.93
CA VAL A 239 0.06 2.00 -2.79
C VAL A 239 1.51 2.35 -2.47
N GLN A 240 2.21 1.43 -1.77
CA GLN A 240 3.65 1.50 -1.60
C GLN A 240 4.31 0.30 -2.27
N MET A 241 5.33 0.56 -3.09
CA MET A 241 6.04 -0.45 -3.89
C MET A 241 7.56 -0.28 -3.70
N GLY A 242 8.25 -1.33 -3.26
CA GLY A 242 9.73 -1.33 -3.15
C GLY A 242 10.37 -2.08 -4.32
N THR A 243 10.15 -3.38 -4.37
CA THR A 243 10.77 -4.33 -5.31
C THR A 243 10.69 -3.90 -6.77
N ARG A 244 9.56 -3.33 -7.19
CA ARG A 244 9.35 -2.87 -8.57
C ARG A 244 10.31 -1.74 -8.96
N PHE A 245 10.68 -0.88 -8.00
CA PHE A 245 11.61 0.22 -8.20
C PHE A 245 13.08 -0.20 -8.18
N VAL A 246 13.43 -1.41 -7.68
CA VAL A 246 14.80 -1.94 -7.82
C VAL A 246 15.18 -2.10 -9.29
N GLY A 247 14.25 -2.53 -10.14
CA GLY A 247 14.44 -2.66 -11.58
C GLY A 247 14.42 -1.31 -12.33
N THR A 248 14.93 -0.23 -11.71
CA THR A 248 15.02 1.08 -12.38
C THR A 248 16.46 1.55 -12.49
N ARG A 249 16.71 2.40 -13.50
CA ARG A 249 18.05 3.01 -13.73
C ARG A 249 18.45 3.86 -12.53
N GLU A 250 17.49 4.57 -11.95
CA GLU A 250 17.68 5.52 -10.86
C GLU A 250 17.78 4.88 -9.48
N CYS A 251 17.52 3.57 -9.33
CA CYS A 251 17.83 2.83 -8.12
C CYS A 251 19.32 2.98 -7.80
N ASP A 252 19.64 3.45 -6.58
CA ASP A 252 20.98 3.86 -6.17
C ASP A 252 21.93 2.68 -5.87
N ALA A 253 21.44 1.44 -5.94
CA ALA A 253 22.26 0.25 -5.80
C ALA A 253 23.09 -0.02 -7.06
N HIS A 254 24.20 -0.75 -6.89
CA HIS A 254 25.06 -1.18 -7.98
C HIS A 254 24.30 -1.98 -9.05
N GLU A 255 24.75 -1.92 -10.30
CA GLU A 255 24.10 -2.62 -11.40
C GLU A 255 23.96 -4.12 -11.16
N GLY A 256 24.96 -4.78 -10.59
CA GLY A 256 24.91 -6.20 -10.24
C GLY A 256 23.81 -6.54 -9.23
N PHE A 257 23.46 -5.61 -8.31
CA PHE A 257 22.32 -5.76 -7.41
C PHE A 257 20.99 -5.77 -8.20
N LYS A 258 20.84 -4.84 -9.15
CA LYS A 258 19.63 -4.74 -9.98
C LYS A 258 19.48 -5.94 -10.91
N GLN A 259 20.59 -6.39 -11.51
CA GLN A 259 20.61 -7.57 -12.38
C GLN A 259 20.19 -8.85 -11.63
N ALA A 260 20.49 -8.99 -10.35
CA ALA A 260 20.02 -10.12 -9.55
C ALA A 260 18.50 -10.23 -9.49
N PHE A 261 17.78 -9.10 -9.57
CA PHE A 261 16.31 -9.11 -9.68
C PHE A 261 15.83 -9.48 -11.08
N VAL A 262 16.53 -9.02 -12.12
CA VAL A 262 16.17 -9.33 -13.51
C VAL A 262 16.35 -10.81 -13.84
N THR A 263 17.38 -11.44 -13.26
CA THR A 263 17.66 -12.88 -13.46
C THR A 263 16.95 -13.81 -12.49
N ALA A 264 16.32 -13.25 -11.44
CA ALA A 264 15.67 -14.04 -10.41
C ALA A 264 14.47 -14.83 -10.94
N THR A 265 14.38 -16.07 -10.53
CA THR A 265 13.21 -16.92 -10.72
C THR A 265 12.33 -16.93 -9.46
N ARG A 266 11.12 -17.47 -9.55
CA ARG A 266 10.24 -17.64 -8.39
C ARG A 266 10.90 -18.49 -7.29
N ASN A 267 11.71 -19.47 -7.65
CA ASN A 267 12.37 -20.37 -6.73
C ASN A 267 13.54 -19.72 -5.97
N ASP A 268 14.03 -18.58 -6.45
CA ASP A 268 15.11 -17.83 -5.79
C ASP A 268 14.58 -16.95 -4.66
N ILE A 269 13.26 -16.75 -4.57
CA ILE A 269 12.66 -15.92 -3.53
C ILE A 269 12.27 -16.81 -2.36
N ARG A 270 12.93 -16.61 -1.21
CA ARG A 270 12.76 -17.44 -0.01
C ARG A 270 12.53 -16.64 1.26
N ILE A 271 11.89 -17.29 2.22
CA ILE A 271 11.84 -16.81 3.61
C ILE A 271 13.11 -17.23 4.31
N ILE A 272 13.75 -16.26 4.95
CA ILE A 272 14.98 -16.43 5.73
C ILE A 272 14.74 -16.09 7.19
N ALA A 273 15.47 -16.74 8.09
CA ALA A 273 15.57 -16.30 9.48
C ALA A 273 16.61 -15.17 9.57
N SER A 274 16.16 -13.98 9.95
CA SER A 274 17.05 -12.84 10.11
C SER A 274 17.72 -12.83 11.49
N PRO A 275 18.96 -12.34 11.60
CA PRO A 275 19.65 -12.17 12.88
C PRO A 275 18.92 -11.26 13.88
N VAL A 276 17.93 -10.49 13.43
CA VAL A 276 17.12 -9.61 14.29
C VAL A 276 15.85 -10.29 14.83
N GLY A 277 15.69 -11.59 14.62
CA GLY A 277 14.61 -12.39 15.20
C GLY A 277 13.29 -12.36 14.42
N LEU A 278 13.25 -11.75 13.24
CA LEU A 278 12.06 -11.71 12.38
C LEU A 278 12.28 -12.56 11.12
N PRO A 279 11.24 -13.18 10.55
CA PRO A 279 11.34 -13.72 9.21
C PRO A 279 11.54 -12.59 8.20
N GLY A 280 12.33 -12.87 7.15
CA GLY A 280 12.55 -11.94 6.06
C GLY A 280 12.34 -12.60 4.71
N ARG A 281 11.91 -11.85 3.69
CA ARG A 281 11.87 -12.37 2.33
C ARG A 281 12.99 -11.78 1.51
N ALA A 282 13.77 -12.67 0.88
CA ALA A 282 15.00 -12.31 0.16
C ALA A 282 15.18 -13.16 -1.10
N LEU A 283 16.03 -12.68 -2.00
CA LEU A 283 16.62 -13.51 -3.04
C LEU A 283 17.61 -14.46 -2.39
N ALA A 284 17.35 -15.76 -2.50
CA ALA A 284 18.28 -16.78 -2.09
C ALA A 284 19.44 -16.83 -3.11
N GLY A 285 20.65 -16.83 -2.61
CA GLY A 285 21.84 -16.85 -3.43
C GLY A 285 22.97 -17.57 -2.71
N GLU A 286 24.12 -17.54 -3.34
CA GLU A 286 25.36 -18.19 -2.88
C GLU A 286 25.73 -17.81 -1.43
N PHE A 287 25.35 -16.60 -0.99
CA PHE A 287 25.54 -16.15 0.39
C PHE A 287 24.93 -17.13 1.42
N PHE A 288 23.67 -17.51 1.26
CA PHE A 288 22.99 -18.43 2.18
C PHE A 288 23.51 -19.86 2.06
N ASP A 289 23.92 -20.31 0.87
CA ASP A 289 24.53 -21.63 0.69
C ASP A 289 25.89 -21.72 1.36
N ARG A 290 26.66 -20.65 1.35
CA ARG A 290 27.93 -20.54 2.09
C ARG A 290 27.72 -20.53 3.61
N LEU A 291 26.67 -19.83 4.10
CA LEU A 291 26.35 -19.85 5.54
C LEU A 291 26.00 -21.24 6.04
N LYS A 292 25.30 -22.06 5.27
CA LYS A 292 24.97 -23.45 5.60
C LYS A 292 26.21 -24.35 5.71
N ARG A 293 27.28 -24.06 4.95
CA ARG A 293 28.52 -24.86 4.91
C ARG A 293 29.53 -24.45 5.99
N LYS A 294 29.39 -23.25 6.55
CA LYS A 294 30.29 -22.77 7.61
C LYS A 294 29.55 -22.75 8.93
N VAL A 295 30.16 -23.35 9.96
CA VAL A 295 29.79 -23.04 11.35
C VAL A 295 30.25 -21.60 11.59
N ALA A 296 29.32 -20.64 11.39
CA ALA A 296 29.61 -19.24 11.59
C ALA A 296 29.80 -18.99 13.10
N GLY A 297 30.98 -18.52 13.46
CA GLY A 297 31.24 -18.01 14.81
C GLY A 297 30.52 -16.68 15.06
N PRO A 298 30.47 -16.21 16.31
CA PRO A 298 29.83 -14.97 16.68
C PRO A 298 30.40 -13.79 15.89
N THR A 299 29.50 -12.90 15.44
CA THR A 299 29.86 -11.72 14.66
C THR A 299 30.33 -10.61 15.60
N ARG A 300 31.53 -10.07 15.39
CA ARG A 300 31.98 -8.90 16.13
C ARG A 300 31.23 -7.65 15.58
N CYS A 301 30.45 -7.00 16.44
CA CYS A 301 29.74 -5.77 16.11
C CYS A 301 30.60 -4.56 16.47
N ALA A 302 30.85 -3.66 15.51
CA ALA A 302 31.62 -2.44 15.76
C ALA A 302 30.78 -1.40 16.54
N TRP A 303 29.50 -1.24 16.16
CA TRP A 303 28.52 -0.49 16.91
C TRP A 303 27.11 -1.09 16.71
N LYS A 304 26.26 -0.97 17.71
CA LYS A 304 24.95 -1.60 17.75
C LYS A 304 23.95 -0.78 16.92
N CYS A 305 23.89 -0.99 15.61
CA CYS A 305 23.01 -0.24 14.69
C CYS A 305 21.51 -0.54 14.85
N LEU A 306 21.15 -1.69 15.44
CA LEU A 306 19.76 -2.11 15.69
C LEU A 306 19.59 -2.56 17.13
N ARG A 307 18.57 -2.08 17.84
CA ARG A 307 18.30 -2.38 19.26
C ARG A 307 18.06 -3.86 19.51
N SER A 308 17.35 -4.55 18.60
CA SER A 308 17.02 -5.97 18.72
C SER A 308 18.14 -6.93 18.31
N CYS A 309 19.24 -6.43 17.72
CA CYS A 309 20.33 -7.28 17.26
C CYS A 309 21.11 -7.84 18.44
N GLN A 310 21.33 -9.17 18.44
CA GLN A 310 22.19 -9.91 19.37
C GLN A 310 23.41 -10.40 18.58
N ALA A 311 24.40 -9.52 18.41
CA ALA A 311 25.56 -9.77 17.56
C ALA A 311 26.31 -11.06 17.95
N GLU A 312 26.38 -11.37 19.25
CA GLU A 312 27.05 -12.55 19.81
C GLU A 312 26.39 -13.88 19.38
N LYS A 313 25.08 -13.83 19.08
CA LYS A 313 24.28 -14.98 18.60
C LYS A 313 24.05 -14.97 17.10
N ALA A 314 24.42 -13.89 16.44
CA ALA A 314 24.17 -13.72 15.02
C ALA A 314 25.20 -14.47 14.18
N HIS A 315 24.74 -15.27 13.23
CA HIS A 315 25.60 -15.97 12.29
C HIS A 315 26.27 -15.06 11.26
N TYR A 316 25.76 -13.84 11.09
CA TYR A 316 26.31 -12.80 10.22
C TYR A 316 25.78 -11.42 10.61
N CYS A 317 26.52 -10.37 10.27
CA CYS A 317 26.03 -9.00 10.39
C CYS A 317 25.12 -8.66 9.21
N ILE A 318 23.82 -8.41 9.48
CA ILE A 318 22.85 -8.16 8.44
C ILE A 318 23.18 -6.87 7.66
N SER A 319 23.61 -5.82 8.34
CA SER A 319 23.93 -4.53 7.70
C SER A 319 25.13 -4.66 6.76
N LEU A 320 26.17 -5.42 7.14
CA LEU A 320 27.31 -5.72 6.27
C LEU A 320 26.90 -6.55 5.05
N ALA A 321 26.07 -7.59 5.25
CA ALA A 321 25.59 -8.42 4.16
C ALA A 321 24.75 -7.64 3.16
N LEU A 322 23.82 -6.81 3.63
CA LEU A 322 23.00 -5.94 2.77
C LEU A 322 23.85 -4.88 2.03
N ASN A 323 24.86 -4.29 2.70
CA ASN A 323 25.76 -3.34 2.08
C ASN A 323 26.68 -3.99 1.04
N ALA A 324 27.15 -5.22 1.27
CA ALA A 324 27.89 -5.98 0.27
C ALA A 324 27.04 -6.21 -0.99
N ALA A 325 25.81 -6.69 -0.81
CA ALA A 325 24.88 -6.87 -1.92
C ALA A 325 24.59 -5.57 -2.67
N ARG A 326 24.33 -4.46 -1.94
CA ARG A 326 24.14 -3.14 -2.55
C ARG A 326 25.29 -2.73 -3.47
N LYS A 327 26.54 -3.07 -3.08
CA LYS A 327 27.76 -2.85 -3.87
C LYS A 327 27.95 -3.85 -5.02
N GLY A 328 27.01 -4.77 -5.24
CA GLY A 328 27.05 -5.79 -6.29
C GLY A 328 27.68 -7.12 -5.86
N ASP A 329 28.16 -7.23 -4.60
CA ASP A 329 28.76 -8.46 -4.08
C ASP A 329 27.72 -9.35 -3.42
N LEU A 330 27.05 -10.16 -4.24
CA LEU A 330 26.02 -11.11 -3.79
C LEU A 330 26.60 -12.42 -3.24
N GLN A 331 27.92 -12.62 -3.34
CA GLN A 331 28.58 -13.74 -2.68
C GLN A 331 28.79 -13.47 -1.19
N ARG A 332 29.01 -12.19 -0.80
CA ARG A 332 29.17 -11.77 0.60
C ARG A 332 27.92 -11.14 1.19
N GLY A 333 26.86 -11.01 0.39
CA GLY A 333 25.61 -10.42 0.81
C GLY A 333 24.38 -10.98 0.09
N PHE A 334 23.21 -10.46 0.47
CA PHE A 334 21.94 -10.84 -0.12
C PHE A 334 21.02 -9.63 -0.29
N ALA A 335 20.04 -9.73 -1.19
CA ALA A 335 19.04 -8.70 -1.42
C ALA A 335 17.70 -9.10 -0.78
N PHE A 336 17.11 -8.21 0.01
CA PHE A 336 15.71 -8.35 0.36
C PHE A 336 14.83 -8.11 -0.88
N ALA A 337 13.81 -8.95 -1.07
CA ALA A 337 12.95 -8.92 -2.24
C ALA A 337 11.52 -9.34 -1.91
N GLY A 338 10.52 -8.67 -2.46
CA GLY A 338 9.12 -9.09 -2.36
C GLY A 338 8.83 -10.35 -3.16
N ALA A 339 7.70 -10.98 -2.88
CA ALA A 339 7.28 -12.22 -3.52
C ALA A 339 7.17 -12.14 -5.05
N ASN A 340 6.99 -10.96 -5.60
CA ASN A 340 6.87 -10.69 -7.03
C ASN A 340 8.18 -10.24 -7.70
N ALA A 341 9.34 -10.35 -7.03
CA ALA A 341 10.64 -9.91 -7.57
C ALA A 341 11.00 -10.61 -8.89
N TRP A 342 10.66 -11.88 -9.03
CA TRP A 342 10.84 -12.68 -10.25
C TRP A 342 10.16 -12.11 -11.50
N ARG A 343 9.25 -11.14 -11.35
CA ARG A 343 8.55 -10.46 -12.46
C ARG A 343 9.33 -9.25 -13.00
N VAL A 344 10.42 -8.88 -12.37
CA VAL A 344 11.32 -7.82 -12.88
C VAL A 344 12.14 -8.42 -14.01
N ASP A 345 11.81 -8.09 -15.25
CA ASP A 345 12.39 -8.67 -16.47
C ASP A 345 13.47 -7.78 -17.12
N ARG A 346 13.55 -6.52 -16.72
CA ARG A 346 14.49 -5.53 -17.26
C ARG A 346 14.63 -4.32 -16.35
N ILE A 347 15.70 -3.56 -16.59
CA ILE A 347 15.96 -2.28 -15.93
C ILE A 347 15.46 -1.14 -16.83
N VAL A 348 14.53 -0.35 -16.33
CA VAL A 348 13.89 0.75 -17.07
C VAL A 348 14.04 2.08 -16.33
N PRO A 349 13.91 3.25 -16.98
CA PRO A 349 13.77 4.52 -16.27
C PRO A 349 12.52 4.54 -15.40
N VAL A 350 12.56 5.25 -14.26
CA VAL A 350 11.38 5.47 -13.37
C VAL A 350 10.22 6.07 -14.16
N HIS A 351 10.50 7.01 -15.07
CA HIS A 351 9.51 7.58 -15.99
C HIS A 351 8.71 6.48 -16.72
N ASN A 352 9.41 5.56 -17.38
CA ASN A 352 8.77 4.47 -18.12
C ASN A 352 7.99 3.53 -17.20
N LEU A 353 8.50 3.27 -16.01
CA LEU A 353 7.80 2.46 -15.01
C LEU A 353 6.48 3.10 -14.60
N ILE A 354 6.47 4.37 -14.20
CA ILE A 354 5.25 5.08 -13.78
C ILE A 354 4.23 5.13 -14.91
N HIS A 355 4.69 5.40 -16.15
CA HIS A 355 3.80 5.41 -17.33
C HIS A 355 3.20 4.02 -17.62
N SER A 356 3.99 2.94 -17.49
CA SER A 356 3.45 1.59 -17.68
C SER A 356 2.41 1.25 -16.61
N LEU A 357 2.66 1.61 -15.35
CA LEU A 357 1.69 1.42 -14.27
C LEU A 357 0.39 2.20 -14.53
N ALA A 358 0.49 3.43 -15.04
CA ALA A 358 -0.68 4.24 -15.39
C ALA A 358 -1.49 3.61 -16.55
N ALA A 359 -0.82 3.14 -17.60
CA ALA A 359 -1.48 2.46 -18.71
C ALA A 359 -2.18 1.16 -18.26
N GLU A 360 -1.49 0.31 -17.47
CA GLU A 360 -2.06 -0.91 -16.92
C GLU A 360 -3.26 -0.62 -15.98
N TYR A 361 -3.19 0.47 -15.21
CA TYR A 361 -4.31 0.93 -14.37
C TYR A 361 -5.51 1.32 -15.24
N GLY A 362 -5.29 2.10 -16.30
CA GLY A 362 -6.34 2.51 -17.24
C GLY A 362 -7.05 1.31 -17.87
N LEU A 363 -6.28 0.32 -18.36
CA LEU A 363 -6.84 -0.93 -18.91
C LEU A 363 -7.68 -1.69 -17.87
N ALA A 364 -7.25 -1.75 -16.61
CA ALA A 364 -8.01 -2.41 -15.55
C ALA A 364 -9.32 -1.68 -15.22
N VAL A 365 -9.33 -0.35 -15.32
CA VAL A 365 -10.55 0.47 -15.19
C VAL A 365 -11.50 0.20 -16.34
N GLU A 366 -11.01 0.22 -17.59
CA GLU A 366 -11.82 -0.05 -18.79
C GLU A 366 -12.47 -1.44 -18.76
N ASP A 367 -11.70 -2.48 -18.37
CA ASP A 367 -12.22 -3.84 -18.22
C ASP A 367 -13.35 -3.89 -17.17
N LEU A 368 -13.16 -3.21 -16.03
CA LEU A 368 -14.21 -3.12 -15.00
C LEU A 368 -15.48 -2.43 -15.53
N VAL A 369 -15.31 -1.28 -16.20
CA VAL A 369 -16.44 -0.54 -16.79
C VAL A 369 -17.18 -1.41 -17.81
N GLY A 370 -16.46 -2.12 -18.67
CA GLY A 370 -17.04 -3.06 -19.64
C GLY A 370 -17.88 -4.15 -18.97
N ARG A 371 -17.33 -4.79 -17.90
CA ARG A 371 -18.06 -5.80 -17.13
C ARG A 371 -19.32 -5.24 -16.47
N LEU A 372 -19.23 -4.09 -15.82
CA LEU A 372 -20.38 -3.45 -15.16
C LEU A 372 -21.47 -3.04 -16.17
N ARG A 373 -21.09 -2.57 -17.36
CA ARG A 373 -22.05 -2.29 -18.46
C ARG A 373 -22.78 -3.57 -18.88
N GLY A 374 -22.05 -4.68 -19.10
CA GLY A 374 -22.65 -5.95 -19.46
C GLY A 374 -23.59 -6.49 -18.37
N GLU A 375 -23.25 -6.37 -17.09
CA GLU A 375 -24.13 -6.73 -15.97
C GLU A 375 -25.38 -5.84 -15.93
N TYR A 376 -25.24 -4.55 -16.16
CA TYR A 376 -26.37 -3.64 -16.23
C TYR A 376 -27.33 -3.96 -17.37
N GLU A 377 -26.81 -4.27 -18.59
CA GLU A 377 -27.61 -4.68 -19.73
C GLU A 377 -28.39 -5.98 -19.44
N LYS A 378 -27.71 -7.00 -18.85
CA LYS A 378 -28.38 -8.24 -18.43
C LYS A 378 -29.48 -7.99 -17.40
N ALA A 379 -29.23 -7.10 -16.44
CA ALA A 379 -30.24 -6.70 -15.45
C ALA A 379 -31.44 -6.02 -16.11
N GLN A 380 -31.25 -5.14 -17.09
CA GLN A 380 -32.32 -4.49 -17.85
C GLN A 380 -33.19 -5.50 -18.60
N VAL A 381 -32.56 -6.46 -19.29
CA VAL A 381 -33.28 -7.55 -19.98
C VAL A 381 -34.12 -8.38 -19.01
N ARG A 382 -33.56 -8.71 -17.83
CA ARG A 382 -34.28 -9.46 -16.79
C ARG A 382 -35.46 -8.69 -16.20
N ILE A 383 -35.29 -7.39 -15.97
CA ILE A 383 -36.38 -6.49 -15.53
C ILE A 383 -37.50 -6.47 -16.58
N ALA A 384 -37.18 -6.35 -17.87
CA ALA A 384 -38.16 -6.35 -18.94
C ALA A 384 -38.92 -7.67 -19.04
N ALA A 385 -38.24 -8.82 -18.85
CA ALA A 385 -38.84 -10.15 -18.80
C ALA A 385 -39.82 -10.28 -17.62
N LEU A 386 -39.38 -9.90 -16.41
CA LEU A 386 -40.24 -9.94 -15.22
C LEU A 386 -41.46 -9.01 -15.32
N ARG A 387 -41.33 -7.84 -15.96
CA ARG A 387 -42.47 -6.97 -16.23
C ARG A 387 -43.51 -7.61 -17.15
N ARG A 388 -43.04 -8.34 -18.18
CA ARG A 388 -43.94 -9.07 -19.11
C ARG A 388 -44.64 -10.23 -18.40
N GLU A 389 -43.90 -10.99 -17.59
CA GLU A 389 -44.45 -12.10 -16.82
C GLU A 389 -45.48 -11.61 -15.79
N TYR A 390 -45.15 -10.53 -15.06
CA TYR A 390 -46.09 -9.89 -14.17
C TYR A 390 -47.39 -9.42 -14.85
N ALA A 391 -47.27 -8.78 -16.01
CA ALA A 391 -48.45 -8.37 -16.77
C ALA A 391 -49.32 -9.55 -17.15
N ARG A 392 -48.73 -10.68 -17.57
CA ARG A 392 -49.48 -11.92 -17.90
C ARG A 392 -50.17 -12.48 -16.66
N VAL A 393 -49.47 -12.58 -15.51
CA VAL A 393 -50.06 -13.11 -14.27
C VAL A 393 -51.16 -12.20 -13.76
N ARG A 394 -50.96 -10.88 -13.78
CA ARG A 394 -51.98 -9.90 -13.40
C ARG A 394 -53.23 -10.02 -14.28
N ASP A 395 -53.05 -10.05 -15.61
CA ASP A 395 -54.15 -10.09 -16.55
C ASP A 395 -54.93 -11.41 -16.50
N ALA A 396 -54.22 -12.54 -16.27
CA ALA A 396 -54.82 -13.84 -16.01
C ALA A 396 -55.63 -13.86 -14.71
N ALA A 397 -55.08 -13.31 -13.62
CA ALA A 397 -55.73 -13.20 -12.32
C ALA A 397 -56.99 -12.31 -12.40
N LEU A 398 -56.90 -11.18 -13.13
CA LEU A 398 -58.04 -10.30 -13.37
C LEU A 398 -59.13 -10.99 -14.21
N ALA A 399 -58.74 -11.76 -15.22
CA ALA A 399 -59.68 -12.49 -16.05
C ALA A 399 -60.38 -13.63 -15.25
N GLU A 400 -59.66 -14.30 -14.38
CA GLU A 400 -60.19 -15.33 -13.46
C GLU A 400 -61.14 -14.73 -12.42
N MET A 401 -60.74 -13.59 -11.82
CA MET A 401 -61.59 -12.83 -10.91
C MET A 401 -62.91 -12.37 -11.58
N LYS A 402 -62.83 -11.82 -12.80
CA LYS A 402 -64.04 -11.46 -13.59
C LYS A 402 -64.94 -12.66 -13.85
N ARG A 403 -64.38 -13.85 -14.14
CA ARG A 403 -65.17 -15.07 -14.33
C ARG A 403 -65.81 -15.57 -13.02
N LYS A 404 -65.05 -15.59 -11.94
CA LYS A 404 -65.47 -16.20 -10.66
C LYS A 404 -66.43 -15.25 -9.85
N TYR A 405 -66.29 -13.98 -10.00
CA TYR A 405 -66.97 -12.95 -9.17
C TYR A 405 -67.84 -11.98 -9.95
N GLY A 406 -68.03 -12.20 -11.25
CA GLY A 406 -68.82 -11.30 -12.10
C GLY A 406 -70.26 -11.08 -11.68
N ARG A 407 -70.82 -11.88 -10.74
CA ARG A 407 -72.11 -11.67 -10.09
C ARG A 407 -71.97 -11.25 -8.61
N LEU A 408 -70.83 -11.51 -7.95
CA LEU A 408 -70.58 -11.14 -6.52
C LEU A 408 -69.91 -9.79 -6.34
N VAL A 409 -69.37 -9.20 -7.37
CA VAL A 409 -68.56 -7.95 -7.30
C VAL A 409 -69.41 -6.72 -6.96
N ALA A 410 -70.74 -6.80 -7.14
CA ALA A 410 -71.63 -5.70 -6.75
C ALA A 410 -71.81 -5.58 -5.20
N GLU A 411 -71.61 -6.71 -4.46
CA GLU A 411 -71.93 -6.73 -3.03
C GLU A 411 -70.67 -6.74 -2.09
N LYS A 412 -69.46 -7.02 -2.61
CA LYS A 412 -68.23 -7.07 -1.78
C LYS A 412 -67.06 -6.27 -2.38
N SER A 413 -67.33 -5.10 -2.94
CA SER A 413 -66.33 -4.33 -3.66
C SER A 413 -65.20 -3.72 -2.77
N GLU A 414 -65.36 -3.66 -1.46
CA GLU A 414 -64.44 -2.97 -0.57
C GLU A 414 -63.26 -3.87 -0.16
N CYS A 415 -63.51 -5.14 0.22
CA CYS A 415 -62.49 -6.08 0.64
C CYS A 415 -61.52 -6.47 -0.53
N LEU A 416 -62.06 -6.60 -1.75
CA LEU A 416 -61.26 -6.88 -2.93
C LEU A 416 -60.38 -5.69 -3.41
N ARG A 417 -60.82 -4.45 -3.10
CA ARG A 417 -59.98 -3.26 -3.35
C ARG A 417 -58.80 -3.21 -2.36
N GLU A 418 -59.03 -3.61 -1.12
CA GLU A 418 -57.93 -3.66 -0.10
C GLU A 418 -56.88 -4.70 -0.46
N GLU A 419 -57.27 -5.93 -0.88
CA GLU A 419 -56.35 -6.96 -1.32
C GLU A 419 -55.58 -6.58 -2.57
N LEU A 420 -56.26 -5.98 -3.54
CA LEU A 420 -55.60 -5.45 -4.76
C LEU A 420 -54.64 -4.31 -4.43
N SER A 421 -55.00 -3.44 -3.50
CA SER A 421 -54.14 -2.36 -2.98
C SER A 421 -52.92 -2.90 -2.25
N ALA A 422 -53.08 -3.96 -1.44
CA ALA A 422 -51.96 -4.62 -0.76
C ALA A 422 -50.99 -5.32 -1.73
N LEU A 423 -51.53 -5.98 -2.77
CA LEU A 423 -50.72 -6.57 -3.85
C LEU A 423 -49.99 -5.49 -4.65
N GLN A 424 -50.64 -4.39 -4.96
CA GLN A 424 -50.04 -3.24 -5.65
C GLN A 424 -48.92 -2.60 -4.80
N LYS A 425 -49.11 -2.48 -3.49
CA LYS A 425 -48.07 -2.00 -2.57
C LYS A 425 -46.85 -2.93 -2.55
N ARG A 426 -47.06 -4.25 -2.42
CA ARG A 426 -45.94 -5.24 -2.45
C ARG A 426 -45.15 -5.18 -3.74
N LEU A 427 -45.84 -5.06 -4.86
CA LEU A 427 -45.22 -4.91 -6.18
C LEU A 427 -44.49 -3.57 -6.36
N SER A 428 -45.04 -2.48 -5.80
CA SER A 428 -44.34 -1.19 -5.75
C SER A 428 -43.04 -1.30 -4.95
N THR A 429 -43.01 -2.02 -3.84
CA THR A 429 -41.81 -2.24 -3.03
C THR A 429 -40.75 -3.01 -3.82
N ILE A 430 -41.12 -4.15 -4.42
CA ILE A 430 -40.19 -4.94 -5.28
C ILE A 430 -39.67 -4.09 -6.46
N ARG A 431 -40.55 -3.31 -7.09
CA ARG A 431 -40.17 -2.40 -8.17
C ARG A 431 -39.17 -1.34 -7.67
N THR A 432 -39.39 -0.78 -6.50
CA THR A 432 -38.53 0.27 -5.92
C THR A 432 -37.16 -0.29 -5.56
N GLU A 433 -37.09 -1.48 -4.96
CA GLU A 433 -35.83 -2.18 -4.64
C GLU A 433 -35.03 -2.50 -5.89
N TYR A 434 -35.69 -2.97 -6.94
CA TYR A 434 -35.05 -3.31 -8.22
C TYR A 434 -34.56 -2.07 -8.97
N LEU A 435 -35.34 -0.97 -8.96
CA LEU A 435 -34.95 0.32 -9.55
C LEU A 435 -33.82 0.97 -8.75
N ALA A 436 -33.82 0.83 -7.43
CA ALA A 436 -32.72 1.30 -6.59
C ALA A 436 -31.41 0.53 -6.86
N HIS A 437 -31.50 -0.78 -7.12
CA HIS A 437 -30.34 -1.58 -7.52
C HIS A 437 -29.81 -1.17 -8.89
N ALA A 438 -30.68 -1.04 -9.87
CA ALA A 438 -30.34 -0.58 -11.22
C ALA A 438 -29.76 0.85 -11.23
N SER A 439 -30.29 1.74 -10.37
CA SER A 439 -29.78 3.11 -10.21
C SER A 439 -28.38 3.15 -9.58
N ARG A 440 -28.10 2.29 -8.59
CA ARG A 440 -26.75 2.13 -8.02
C ARG A 440 -25.75 1.66 -9.06
N LEU A 441 -26.10 0.65 -9.85
CA LEU A 441 -25.25 0.15 -10.94
C LEU A 441 -24.99 1.25 -11.98
N ARG A 442 -26.01 2.03 -12.34
CA ARG A 442 -25.86 3.16 -13.27
C ARG A 442 -24.96 4.26 -12.70
N ALA A 443 -25.13 4.62 -11.44
CA ALA A 443 -24.29 5.61 -10.77
C ALA A 443 -22.82 5.16 -10.70
N MET A 444 -22.57 3.86 -10.44
CA MET A 444 -21.21 3.28 -10.48
C MET A 444 -20.59 3.36 -11.87
N VAL A 445 -21.36 3.02 -12.92
CA VAL A 445 -20.88 3.11 -14.31
C VAL A 445 -20.59 4.57 -14.70
N THR A 446 -21.45 5.53 -14.30
CA THR A 446 -21.25 6.95 -14.60
C THR A 446 -20.02 7.50 -13.84
N HIS A 447 -19.87 7.15 -12.57
CA HIS A 447 -18.72 7.58 -11.76
C HIS A 447 -17.39 7.05 -12.32
N LEU A 448 -17.36 5.78 -12.74
CA LEU A 448 -16.18 5.16 -13.36
C LEU A 448 -15.88 5.65 -14.78
N SER A 449 -16.87 6.19 -15.49
CA SER A 449 -16.67 6.78 -16.83
C SER A 449 -16.28 8.26 -16.80
N MET A 450 -16.35 8.92 -15.63
CA MET A 450 -15.94 10.31 -15.42
C MET A 450 -14.56 10.42 -14.73
N GLN A 451 -13.98 9.32 -14.29
CA GLN A 451 -12.59 9.18 -13.83
C GLN A 451 -11.68 8.73 -14.97
#